data_50b2273dee5c0256d275217ea445e477
#
_entry.id   50b2273dee5c0256d275217ea445e477
#
_cell.length_a   1.000
_cell.length_b   1.000
_cell.length_c   1.000
_cell.angle_alpha   90.00
_cell.angle_beta   90.00
_cell.angle_gamma   90.00
#
_symmetry.space_group_name_H-M   'P 1'
#
loop_
_entity.id
_entity.type
_entity.pdbx_description
1 polymer ?
#
loop_
_entity_poly.entity_id
_entity_poly.type
_entity_poly.pdbx_seq_one_letter_code
_entity_poly.pdbx_strand_id
1 'polypeptide(L)'
;MTGGYVSTGIYSASFALTAAATPLTRVFDVWTSGSGAGANSINFFTGTINPVVLDAHDNNPDTEYATSVTNLKPIYKRKEKGRFRIFTRKKDWSQTIYTKATATISPYIIESGSYRVYRVLDEVEVVPFATGSTLYTRLSYDISGSYFDIDMSIFESGYAYALQLAYYNGAIGTWQVQDEEFKFRVE
;
A
#
# COMPACT_ATOMS: atom_id res chain seq x y z
N MET A 1 4.86 -36.02 -6.20
CA MET A 1 5.82 -35.12 -5.53
C MET A 1 6.74 -35.98 -4.68
N THR A 2 8.03 -35.77 -4.71
CA THR A 2 9.01 -36.60 -3.98
C THR A 2 9.55 -35.77 -2.81
N GLY A 3 9.40 -36.27 -1.60
CA GLY A 3 10.01 -35.69 -0.41
C GLY A 3 11.48 -36.07 -0.27
N GLY A 4 12.23 -35.26 0.46
CA GLY A 4 13.64 -35.49 0.77
C GLY A 4 13.85 -35.93 2.22
N TYR A 5 14.85 -36.78 2.43
CA TYR A 5 15.33 -37.13 3.76
C TYR A 5 16.17 -35.95 4.32
N VAL A 6 15.87 -35.52 5.52
CA VAL A 6 16.60 -34.44 6.21
C VAL A 6 17.47 -34.99 7.32
N SER A 7 16.90 -35.81 8.20
CA SER A 7 17.60 -36.49 9.29
C SER A 7 16.79 -37.68 9.76
N THR A 8 17.32 -38.46 10.71
CA THR A 8 16.63 -39.66 11.24
C THR A 8 15.19 -39.31 11.69
N GLY A 9 14.22 -39.88 11.04
CA GLY A 9 12.78 -39.64 11.31
C GLY A 9 12.21 -38.34 10.78
N ILE A 10 13.02 -37.51 10.06
CA ILE A 10 12.56 -36.22 9.50
C ILE A 10 12.69 -36.24 7.99
N TYR A 11 11.55 -35.99 7.32
CA TYR A 11 11.42 -35.87 5.89
C TYR A 11 10.75 -34.53 5.56
N SER A 12 11.11 -33.93 4.45
CA SER A 12 10.49 -32.69 3.99
C SER A 12 10.04 -32.80 2.54
N ALA A 13 8.95 -32.16 2.21
CA ALA A 13 8.49 -31.97 0.84
C ALA A 13 7.94 -30.53 0.69
N SER A 14 8.34 -29.86 -0.39
CA SER A 14 7.82 -28.54 -0.73
C SER A 14 6.84 -28.67 -1.88
N PHE A 15 5.69 -28.02 -1.74
CA PHE A 15 4.68 -28.00 -2.78
C PHE A 15 4.00 -26.64 -2.82
N ALA A 16 3.49 -26.29 -4.00
CA ALA A 16 2.70 -25.09 -4.19
C ALA A 16 1.24 -25.50 -4.49
N LEU A 17 0.31 -24.84 -3.82
CA LEU A 17 -1.12 -24.94 -4.10
C LEU A 17 -1.54 -23.73 -4.90
N THR A 18 -2.13 -23.97 -6.07
CA THR A 18 -2.71 -22.89 -6.88
C THR A 18 -4.08 -22.53 -6.29
N ALA A 19 -4.33 -21.23 -6.13
CA ALA A 19 -5.65 -20.77 -5.74
C ALA A 19 -6.68 -21.17 -6.80
N ALA A 20 -7.69 -21.91 -6.39
CA ALA A 20 -8.81 -22.29 -7.24
C ALA A 20 -9.94 -21.25 -7.13
N ALA A 21 -10.84 -21.21 -8.11
CA ALA A 21 -12.04 -20.36 -8.07
C ALA A 21 -12.90 -20.63 -6.82
N THR A 22 -12.86 -21.86 -6.31
CA THR A 22 -13.43 -22.22 -5.01
C THR A 22 -12.27 -22.51 -4.06
N PRO A 23 -12.13 -21.76 -2.94
CA PRO A 23 -11.03 -21.98 -2.01
C PRO A 23 -11.03 -23.42 -1.46
N LEU A 24 -9.86 -24.05 -1.46
CA LEU A 24 -9.67 -25.34 -0.82
C LEU A 24 -9.71 -25.16 0.70
N THR A 25 -10.66 -25.81 1.36
CA THR A 25 -10.80 -25.77 2.81
C THR A 25 -9.97 -26.83 3.52
N ARG A 26 -9.60 -27.91 2.81
CA ARG A 26 -8.83 -29.02 3.36
C ARG A 26 -8.02 -29.72 2.28
N VAL A 27 -6.77 -30.04 2.59
CA VAL A 27 -5.87 -30.87 1.77
C VAL A 27 -5.30 -31.98 2.65
N PHE A 28 -5.15 -33.16 2.07
CA PHE A 28 -4.56 -34.30 2.78
C PHE A 28 -3.15 -34.54 2.26
N ASP A 29 -2.20 -34.69 3.18
CA ASP A 29 -0.85 -35.12 2.89
C ASP A 29 -0.72 -36.60 3.22
N VAL A 30 -0.33 -37.41 2.24
CA VAL A 30 -0.12 -38.84 2.38
C VAL A 30 1.33 -39.15 2.09
N TRP A 31 2.02 -39.66 3.10
CA TRP A 31 3.42 -40.05 2.99
C TRP A 31 3.53 -41.55 2.74
N THR A 32 4.09 -41.93 1.60
CA THR A 32 4.19 -43.33 1.15
C THR A 32 5.63 -43.68 0.82
N SER A 33 5.98 -44.95 0.95
CA SER A 33 7.21 -45.48 0.36
C SER A 33 7.01 -45.77 -1.13
N GLY A 34 7.98 -45.41 -1.97
CA GLY A 34 7.95 -45.68 -3.40
C GLY A 34 7.63 -44.46 -4.26
N SER A 35 7.65 -44.63 -5.59
CA SER A 35 7.58 -43.56 -6.59
C SER A 35 6.14 -43.24 -7.05
N GLY A 36 5.17 -43.30 -6.17
CA GLY A 36 3.78 -42.90 -6.49
C GLY A 36 2.74 -43.50 -5.55
N ALA A 37 1.55 -42.91 -5.55
CA ALA A 37 0.39 -43.44 -4.86
C ALA A 37 -0.17 -44.64 -5.66
N GLY A 38 0.39 -45.81 -5.46
CA GLY A 38 -0.05 -47.04 -6.10
C GLY A 38 -0.48 -48.10 -5.09
N ALA A 39 -1.16 -49.13 -5.54
CA ALA A 39 -1.69 -50.22 -4.71
C ALA A 39 -0.62 -50.98 -3.90
N ASN A 40 0.67 -50.80 -4.24
CA ASN A 40 1.81 -51.42 -3.57
C ASN A 40 2.63 -50.49 -2.70
N SER A 41 2.17 -49.23 -2.48
CA SER A 41 2.86 -48.30 -1.60
C SER A 41 2.37 -48.40 -0.16
N ILE A 42 3.31 -48.42 0.79
CA ILE A 42 2.97 -48.46 2.21
C ILE A 42 2.76 -46.99 2.66
N ASN A 43 1.57 -46.72 3.18
CA ASN A 43 1.28 -45.42 3.80
C ASN A 43 1.88 -45.39 5.21
N PHE A 44 2.80 -44.46 5.44
CA PHE A 44 3.41 -44.26 6.76
C PHE A 44 2.65 -43.21 7.57
N PHE A 45 2.09 -42.22 6.90
CA PHE A 45 1.43 -41.11 7.57
C PHE A 45 0.40 -40.47 6.63
N THR A 46 -0.73 -40.08 7.19
CA THR A 46 -1.73 -39.25 6.53
C THR A 46 -2.05 -38.07 7.46
N GLY A 47 -1.79 -36.88 7.01
CA GLY A 47 -2.09 -35.64 7.72
C GLY A 47 -3.20 -34.86 7.04
N THR A 48 -3.61 -33.79 7.69
CA THR A 48 -4.58 -32.83 7.16
C THR A 48 -4.00 -31.43 7.25
N ILE A 49 -3.95 -30.74 6.14
CA ILE A 49 -3.57 -29.33 6.05
C ILE A 49 -4.83 -28.54 5.76
N ASN A 50 -5.14 -27.58 6.61
CA ASN A 50 -6.22 -26.62 6.37
C ASN A 50 -5.61 -25.34 5.78
N PRO A 51 -5.68 -25.14 4.45
CA PRO A 51 -5.20 -23.91 3.86
C PRO A 51 -6.00 -22.75 4.41
N VAL A 52 -5.31 -21.74 4.90
CA VAL A 52 -5.91 -20.46 5.29
C VAL A 52 -5.70 -19.52 4.13
N VAL A 53 -6.78 -18.85 3.70
CA VAL A 53 -6.62 -17.70 2.81
C VAL A 53 -5.78 -16.69 3.58
N LEU A 54 -4.72 -16.23 2.95
CA LEU A 54 -4.00 -15.09 3.51
C LEU A 54 -4.98 -13.92 3.46
N ASP A 55 -5.67 -13.67 4.56
CA ASP A 55 -6.34 -12.39 4.74
C ASP A 55 -5.27 -11.32 4.59
N ALA A 56 -5.63 -10.27 3.87
CA ALA A 56 -4.80 -9.08 3.84
C ALA A 56 -4.57 -8.69 5.29
N HIS A 57 -3.44 -9.13 5.83
CA HIS A 57 -3.03 -8.66 7.14
C HIS A 57 -2.98 -7.14 7.07
N ASP A 58 -3.54 -6.47 8.06
CA ASP A 58 -3.33 -5.04 8.35
C ASP A 58 -1.84 -4.73 8.64
N ASN A 59 -0.96 -5.58 8.17
CA ASN A 59 0.45 -5.32 8.17
C ASN A 59 0.75 -4.34 7.04
N ASN A 60 0.27 -3.11 7.24
CA ASN A 60 0.69 -2.00 6.41
C ASN A 60 2.18 -1.81 6.70
N PRO A 61 3.09 -2.22 5.80
CA PRO A 61 4.51 -2.01 6.04
C PRO A 61 4.73 -0.51 6.22
N ASP A 62 5.62 -0.14 7.12
CA ASP A 62 5.97 1.25 7.37
C ASP A 62 6.14 2.01 6.06
N THR A 63 5.55 3.18 5.97
CA THR A 63 5.62 4.00 4.77
C THR A 63 7.07 4.38 4.47
N GLU A 64 7.50 4.15 3.24
CA GLU A 64 8.88 4.43 2.80
C GLU A 64 9.18 5.92 2.66
N TYR A 65 8.14 6.74 2.61
CA TYR A 65 8.23 8.15 2.24
C TYR A 65 7.89 9.07 3.41
N ALA A 66 8.62 10.16 3.51
CA ALA A 66 8.25 11.33 4.30
C ALA A 66 7.70 12.39 3.34
N THR A 67 6.50 12.83 3.60
CA THR A 67 5.75 13.70 2.71
C THR A 67 5.42 15.03 3.40
N SER A 68 5.44 16.12 2.65
CA SER A 68 5.00 17.44 3.10
C SER A 68 4.28 18.19 1.99
N VAL A 69 3.34 19.06 2.36
CA VAL A 69 2.68 19.98 1.42
C VAL A 69 3.31 21.35 1.59
N THR A 70 4.07 21.79 0.59
CA THR A 70 4.93 22.99 0.70
C THR A 70 4.16 24.30 0.67
N ASN A 71 2.98 24.34 0.08
CA ASN A 71 2.16 25.54 -0.10
C ASN A 71 0.79 25.45 0.57
N LEU A 72 0.68 24.63 1.62
CA LEU A 72 -0.55 24.51 2.39
C LEU A 72 -0.87 25.82 3.08
N LYS A 73 -2.08 26.34 2.84
CA LYS A 73 -2.64 27.47 3.60
C LYS A 73 -3.50 26.92 4.74
N PRO A 74 -3.51 27.57 5.90
CA PRO A 74 -4.40 27.16 7.00
C PRO A 74 -5.89 27.40 6.68
N ILE A 75 -6.19 28.40 5.85
CA ILE A 75 -7.56 28.79 5.47
C ILE A 75 -7.64 29.02 3.97
N TYR A 76 -8.69 28.49 3.36
CA TYR A 76 -9.08 28.69 1.96
C TYR A 76 -10.49 29.27 1.88
N LYS A 77 -10.73 30.12 0.89
CA LYS A 77 -12.09 30.63 0.60
C LYS A 77 -12.82 29.63 -0.30
N ARG A 78 -14.12 29.44 -0.08
CA ARG A 78 -14.94 28.50 -0.86
C ARG A 78 -14.91 28.72 -2.38
N LYS A 79 -14.67 29.93 -2.86
CA LYS A 79 -14.56 30.25 -4.30
C LYS A 79 -13.14 30.15 -4.85
N GLU A 80 -12.19 29.69 -4.06
CA GLU A 80 -10.79 29.59 -4.44
C GLU A 80 -10.52 28.24 -5.08
N LYS A 81 -9.63 28.20 -6.07
CA LYS A 81 -8.99 26.97 -6.53
C LYS A 81 -7.64 26.85 -5.86
N GLY A 82 -7.46 25.79 -5.10
CA GLY A 82 -6.22 25.51 -4.40
C GLY A 82 -5.35 24.56 -5.21
N ARG A 83 -4.09 24.93 -5.45
CA ARG A 83 -3.06 24.01 -5.91
C ARG A 83 -2.25 23.54 -4.72
N PHE A 84 -2.20 22.25 -4.50
CA PHE A 84 -1.40 21.63 -3.46
C PHE A 84 -0.14 21.05 -4.09
N ARG A 85 1.01 21.50 -3.61
CA ARG A 85 2.30 21.00 -4.06
C ARG A 85 2.92 20.11 -2.98
N ILE A 86 3.21 18.89 -3.37
CA ILE A 86 3.65 17.83 -2.49
C ILE A 86 5.16 17.65 -2.69
N PHE A 87 5.89 17.73 -1.61
CA PHE A 87 7.30 17.38 -1.55
C PHE A 87 7.43 16.03 -0.86
N THR A 88 8.08 15.09 -1.51
CA THR A 88 8.27 13.72 -1.01
C THR A 88 9.75 13.37 -1.04
N ARG A 89 10.22 12.69 0.00
CA ARG A 89 11.57 12.11 0.05
C ARG A 89 11.49 10.71 0.66
N LYS A 90 12.48 9.87 0.41
CA LYS A 90 12.60 8.59 1.13
C LYS A 90 12.96 8.82 2.58
N LYS A 91 12.39 8.04 3.52
CA LYS A 91 12.68 8.12 4.96
C LYS A 91 14.13 7.74 5.27
N ASP A 92 14.70 6.78 4.54
CA ASP A 92 16.08 6.30 4.66
C ASP A 92 17.12 7.21 4.00
N TRP A 93 16.68 8.29 3.35
CA TRP A 93 17.58 9.21 2.69
C TRP A 93 18.50 9.92 3.70
N SER A 94 19.81 9.80 3.50
CA SER A 94 20.83 10.50 4.28
C SER A 94 21.60 11.50 3.44
N GLN A 95 21.95 12.63 4.02
CA GLN A 95 22.75 13.67 3.34
C GLN A 95 24.17 13.17 3.07
N THR A 96 24.61 13.28 1.83
CA THR A 96 26.02 13.12 1.46
C THR A 96 26.76 14.47 1.60
N ILE A 97 28.10 14.44 1.51
CA ILE A 97 28.92 15.66 1.52
C ILE A 97 28.48 16.63 0.41
N TYR A 98 28.14 16.12 -0.76
CA TYR A 98 27.69 16.92 -1.90
C TYR A 98 26.31 17.53 -1.68
N THR A 99 25.38 16.80 -1.09
CA THR A 99 24.02 17.31 -0.79
C THR A 99 24.00 18.28 0.39
N LYS A 100 25.00 18.25 1.28
CA LYS A 100 25.19 19.29 2.29
C LYS A 100 25.67 20.62 1.70
N ALA A 101 26.45 20.57 0.62
CA ALA A 101 26.93 21.77 -0.08
C ALA A 101 25.83 22.41 -0.96
N THR A 102 24.91 21.63 -1.49
CA THR A 102 23.73 22.12 -2.20
C THR A 102 22.56 22.23 -1.21
N ALA A 103 22.15 23.43 -0.84
CA ALA A 103 21.08 23.68 0.13
C ALA A 103 19.70 23.13 -0.29
N THR A 104 19.57 22.52 -1.44
CA THR A 104 18.29 22.08 -2.03
C THR A 104 18.25 20.56 -2.13
N ILE A 105 17.32 19.94 -1.41
CA ILE A 105 17.00 18.52 -1.53
C ILE A 105 16.09 18.36 -2.74
N SER A 106 16.46 17.49 -3.70
CA SER A 106 15.58 17.16 -4.82
C SER A 106 14.40 16.32 -4.33
N PRO A 107 13.17 16.63 -4.76
CA PRO A 107 12.01 15.80 -4.43
C PRO A 107 12.11 14.43 -5.09
N TYR A 108 11.62 13.41 -4.40
CA TYR A 108 11.37 12.11 -5.01
C TYR A 108 10.02 12.17 -5.76
N ILE A 109 10.03 11.83 -7.04
CA ILE A 109 8.82 11.91 -7.87
C ILE A 109 8.01 10.64 -7.69
N ILE A 110 6.75 10.79 -7.27
CA ILE A 110 5.77 9.71 -7.15
C ILE A 110 4.95 9.67 -8.44
N GLU A 111 5.16 8.64 -9.26
CA GLU A 111 4.45 8.48 -10.54
C GLU A 111 2.99 8.06 -10.37
N SER A 112 2.71 7.29 -9.32
CA SER A 112 1.38 6.78 -9.01
C SER A 112 0.99 7.15 -7.59
N GLY A 113 0.37 8.31 -7.45
CA GLY A 113 -0.18 8.82 -6.19
C GLY A 113 -1.62 9.21 -6.33
N SER A 114 -2.36 9.13 -5.24
CA SER A 114 -3.75 9.53 -5.11
C SER A 114 -3.95 10.32 -3.82
N TYR A 115 -4.97 11.15 -3.78
CA TYR A 115 -5.32 11.89 -2.57
C TYR A 115 -6.77 11.65 -2.18
N ARG A 116 -7.06 11.79 -0.89
CA ARG A 116 -8.42 11.91 -0.36
C ARG A 116 -8.54 13.14 0.52
N VAL A 117 -9.74 13.65 0.65
CA VAL A 117 -10.05 14.72 1.59
C VAL A 117 -11.30 14.35 2.37
N TYR A 118 -11.21 14.43 3.67
CA TYR A 118 -12.31 14.16 4.58
C TYR A 118 -12.49 15.29 5.59
N ARG A 119 -13.71 15.42 6.12
CA ARG A 119 -14.03 16.41 7.15
C ARG A 119 -13.57 15.89 8.52
N VAL A 120 -12.78 16.68 9.23
CA VAL A 120 -12.14 16.25 10.49
C VAL A 120 -13.16 15.98 11.60
N LEU A 121 -14.32 16.65 11.58
CA LEU A 121 -15.31 16.56 12.66
C LEU A 121 -15.97 15.18 12.75
N ASP A 122 -16.30 14.58 11.63
CA ASP A 122 -17.11 13.36 11.52
C ASP A 122 -16.52 12.32 10.56
N GLU A 123 -15.30 12.57 10.09
CA GLU A 123 -14.54 11.70 9.17
C GLU A 123 -15.26 11.39 7.84
N VAL A 124 -16.26 12.22 7.48
CA VAL A 124 -16.97 12.08 6.21
C VAL A 124 -16.02 12.35 5.05
N GLU A 125 -15.83 11.37 4.20
CA GLU A 125 -15.04 11.53 2.97
C GLU A 125 -15.79 12.40 1.96
N VAL A 126 -15.26 13.59 1.67
CA VAL A 126 -15.78 14.50 0.65
C VAL A 126 -15.18 14.13 -0.71
N VAL A 127 -13.91 13.78 -0.72
CA VAL A 127 -13.19 13.30 -1.90
C VAL A 127 -12.51 11.98 -1.54
N PRO A 128 -13.09 10.83 -1.92
CA PRO A 128 -12.50 9.52 -1.64
C PRO A 128 -11.30 9.24 -2.54
N PHE A 129 -10.42 8.31 -2.14
CA PHE A 129 -9.36 7.83 -3.01
C PHE A 129 -9.94 7.21 -4.29
N ALA A 130 -9.39 7.58 -5.44
CA ALA A 130 -9.67 6.95 -6.73
C ALA A 130 -8.44 6.14 -7.18
N THR A 131 -8.28 4.96 -6.59
CA THR A 131 -7.15 4.05 -6.84
C THR A 131 -7.49 2.90 -7.80
N GLY A 132 -8.74 2.81 -8.22
CA GLY A 132 -9.23 1.80 -9.16
C GLY A 132 -9.15 2.24 -10.62
N SER A 133 -10.19 1.91 -11.39
CA SER A 133 -10.32 2.30 -12.80
C SER A 133 -10.59 3.80 -13.01
N THR A 134 -11.13 4.48 -12.01
CA THR A 134 -11.34 5.94 -12.02
C THR A 134 -10.14 6.62 -11.36
N LEU A 135 -9.57 7.62 -12.03
CA LEU A 135 -8.32 8.25 -11.63
C LEU A 135 -8.47 9.75 -11.33
N TYR A 136 -9.65 10.20 -10.92
CA TYR A 136 -9.92 11.62 -10.71
C TYR A 136 -9.16 12.24 -9.53
N THR A 137 -8.64 11.45 -8.58
CA THR A 137 -7.79 11.93 -7.49
C THR A 137 -6.31 11.63 -7.70
N ARG A 138 -5.91 11.30 -8.92
CA ARG A 138 -4.52 11.03 -9.24
C ARG A 138 -3.68 12.30 -9.13
N LEU A 139 -2.47 12.17 -8.57
CA LEU A 139 -1.49 13.24 -8.53
C LEU A 139 -0.87 13.42 -9.92
N SER A 140 -0.68 14.67 -10.31
CA SER A 140 0.23 15.06 -11.38
C SER A 140 1.62 15.31 -10.82
N TYR A 141 2.65 15.29 -11.65
CA TYR A 141 4.02 15.54 -11.20
C TYR A 141 4.82 16.35 -12.23
N ASP A 142 5.78 17.09 -11.74
CA ASP A 142 6.78 17.82 -12.50
C ASP A 142 8.16 17.70 -11.82
N ILE A 143 9.16 18.39 -12.34
CA ILE A 143 10.52 18.38 -11.78
C ILE A 143 10.59 18.87 -10.32
N SER A 144 9.60 19.62 -9.86
CA SER A 144 9.51 20.17 -8.52
C SER A 144 8.73 19.30 -7.53
N GLY A 145 8.28 18.13 -7.95
CA GLY A 145 7.50 17.18 -7.15
C GLY A 145 6.10 16.94 -7.69
N SER A 146 5.26 16.33 -6.87
CA SER A 146 3.88 16.02 -7.24
C SER A 146 2.95 17.18 -6.89
N TYR A 147 1.83 17.30 -7.58
CA TYR A 147 0.81 18.32 -7.32
C TYR A 147 -0.59 17.88 -7.76
N PHE A 148 -1.60 18.56 -7.26
CA PHE A 148 -2.97 18.47 -7.74
C PHE A 148 -3.71 19.79 -7.49
N ASP A 149 -4.78 20.00 -8.24
CA ASP A 149 -5.66 21.16 -8.11
C ASP A 149 -7.01 20.70 -7.57
N ILE A 150 -7.57 21.44 -6.63
CA ILE A 150 -8.88 21.19 -6.07
C ILE A 150 -9.71 22.47 -6.02
N ASP A 151 -10.99 22.38 -6.38
CA ASP A 151 -11.92 23.49 -6.26
C ASP A 151 -12.54 23.48 -4.86
N MET A 152 -12.32 24.55 -4.09
CA MET A 152 -12.82 24.63 -2.72
C MET A 152 -14.34 24.72 -2.63
N SER A 153 -15.03 24.93 -3.75
CA SER A 153 -16.50 24.99 -3.79
C SER A 153 -17.18 23.66 -3.43
N ILE A 154 -16.46 22.53 -3.53
CA ILE A 154 -16.97 21.21 -3.14
C ILE A 154 -17.08 21.04 -1.63
N PHE A 155 -16.40 21.90 -0.86
CA PHE A 155 -16.37 21.85 0.60
C PHE A 155 -17.41 22.80 1.21
N GLU A 156 -17.92 22.40 2.36
CA GLU A 156 -18.79 23.28 3.17
C GLU A 156 -17.93 24.28 3.95
N SER A 157 -18.40 25.54 4.02
CA SER A 157 -17.73 26.58 4.81
C SER A 157 -17.86 26.32 6.31
N GLY A 158 -16.85 26.73 7.07
CA GLY A 158 -16.85 26.65 8.52
C GLY A 158 -16.25 25.37 9.07
N TYR A 159 -15.92 24.40 8.25
CA TYR A 159 -15.34 23.11 8.68
C TYR A 159 -13.84 23.02 8.41
N ALA A 160 -13.19 22.17 9.21
CA ALA A 160 -11.82 21.76 8.99
C ALA A 160 -11.80 20.43 8.20
N TYR A 161 -10.89 20.34 7.27
CA TYR A 161 -10.67 19.19 6.40
C TYR A 161 -9.26 18.67 6.56
N ALA A 162 -9.08 17.37 6.36
CA ALA A 162 -7.78 16.73 6.32
C ALA A 162 -7.55 16.12 4.94
N LEU A 163 -6.40 16.42 4.38
CA LEU A 163 -5.88 15.80 3.17
C LEU A 163 -4.95 14.66 3.57
N GLN A 164 -5.15 13.51 2.98
CA GLN A 164 -4.29 12.34 3.10
C GLN A 164 -3.89 11.81 1.73
N LEU A 165 -2.71 11.24 1.64
CA LEU A 165 -2.12 10.77 0.40
C LEU A 165 -1.97 9.25 0.42
N ALA A 166 -2.05 8.63 -0.74
CA ALA A 166 -1.74 7.22 -0.94
C ALA A 166 -0.81 7.06 -2.14
N TYR A 167 0.21 6.23 -2.00
CA TYR A 167 1.17 5.95 -3.05
C TYR A 167 1.13 4.47 -3.43
N TYR A 168 1.22 4.20 -4.74
CA TYR A 168 1.28 2.83 -5.21
C TYR A 168 2.69 2.27 -5.03
N ASN A 169 2.81 1.20 -4.26
CA ASN A 169 4.06 0.49 -4.08
C ASN A 169 4.12 -0.68 -5.07
N GLY A 170 4.94 -0.54 -6.11
CA GLY A 170 5.09 -1.57 -7.14
C GLY A 170 5.74 -2.87 -6.65
N ALA A 171 6.49 -2.83 -5.55
CA ALA A 171 7.14 -4.04 -5.00
C ALA A 171 6.12 -4.98 -4.34
N ILE A 172 5.09 -4.44 -3.70
CA ILE A 172 4.02 -5.21 -3.04
C ILE A 172 2.71 -5.21 -3.84
N GLY A 173 2.63 -4.46 -4.94
CA GLY A 173 1.47 -4.42 -5.82
C GLY A 173 0.22 -3.77 -5.22
N THR A 174 0.37 -2.93 -4.21
CA THR A 174 -0.77 -2.31 -3.50
C THR A 174 -0.56 -0.83 -3.21
N TRP A 175 -1.66 -0.14 -2.91
CA TRP A 175 -1.65 1.24 -2.48
C TRP A 175 -1.35 1.34 -0.98
N GLN A 176 -0.40 2.19 -0.63
CA GLN A 176 -0.05 2.50 0.76
C GLN A 176 -0.52 3.90 1.11
N VAL A 177 -1.40 3.99 2.10
CA VAL A 177 -1.81 5.27 2.67
C VAL A 177 -0.67 5.81 3.51
N GLN A 178 -0.36 7.10 3.35
CA GLN A 178 0.69 7.78 4.11
C GLN A 178 0.17 8.19 5.48
N ASP A 179 1.08 8.21 6.46
CA ASP A 179 0.73 8.50 7.87
C ASP A 179 0.40 9.98 8.08
N GLU A 180 0.96 10.86 7.23
CA GLU A 180 0.82 12.29 7.38
C GLU A 180 -0.55 12.78 6.92
N GLU A 181 -1.19 13.60 7.75
CA GLU A 181 -2.43 14.30 7.47
C GLU A 181 -2.21 15.82 7.43
N PHE A 182 -2.69 16.46 6.39
CA PHE A 182 -2.54 17.89 6.19
C PHE A 182 -3.87 18.60 6.37
N LYS A 183 -3.98 19.39 7.44
CA LYS A 183 -5.26 20.00 7.84
C LYS A 183 -5.38 21.44 7.33
N PHE A 184 -6.55 21.79 6.83
CA PHE A 184 -6.91 23.13 6.39
C PHE A 184 -8.39 23.41 6.69
N ARG A 185 -8.78 24.68 6.67
CA ARG A 185 -10.17 25.11 6.87
C ARG A 185 -10.69 25.81 5.65
N VAL A 186 -12.00 25.68 5.39
CA VAL A 186 -12.70 26.39 4.31
C VAL A 186 -13.68 27.39 4.90
N GLU A 187 -13.65 28.63 4.41
CA GLU A 187 -14.51 29.77 4.82
C GLU A 187 -15.26 30.39 3.64
#